data_eb089df96552855a506c25488a7a9e3a
#
_entry.id   eb089df96552855a506c25488a7a9e3a
#
_cell.length_a   1.000
_cell.length_b   1.000
_cell.length_c   1.000
_cell.angle_alpha   90.00
_cell.angle_beta   90.00
_cell.angle_gamma   90.00
#
_symmetry.space_group_name_H-M   'P 1'
#
loop_
_entity.id
_entity.type
_entity.pdbx_description
1 polymer ?
#
loop_
_entity_poly.entity_id
_entity_poly.type
_entity_poly.pdbx_seq_one_letter_code
_entity_poly.pdbx_strand_id
1 'polypeptide(L)'
;MKTRRAFALGAIAVLGLALAISATDSLAQQKQRVSFSIPAENSKYVQQHVIEVGDTPGHEVRVYELRRSFPGNAPAINAVKVKEMIGSGMSDYVDGTGPNSNYTVFVLENGEKFFSRGTTLAQNTGSGKLSTVSVARITGGTGKLLGIQGTVRTTGTANPKANFSEAQYEIEYWIEK
;
A
#
# COMPACT_ATOMS: atom_id res chain seq x y z
N MET A 1 -16.52 -72.50 63.52
CA MET A 1 -15.51 -71.42 63.46
C MET A 1 -15.53 -70.91 62.05
N LYS A 2 -16.04 -69.70 61.80
CA LYS A 2 -16.16 -69.05 60.46
C LYS A 2 -15.36 -67.77 60.48
N THR A 3 -14.25 -67.77 59.80
CA THR A 3 -13.41 -66.61 59.62
C THR A 3 -13.94 -65.77 58.42
N ARG A 4 -14.37 -64.52 58.69
CA ARG A 4 -14.74 -63.53 57.65
C ARG A 4 -13.54 -62.73 57.26
N ARG A 5 -13.22 -62.81 55.97
CA ARG A 5 -12.19 -61.90 55.33
C ARG A 5 -12.92 -60.60 54.89
N ALA A 6 -12.43 -59.49 55.39
CA ALA A 6 -12.87 -58.17 54.97
C ALA A 6 -12.04 -57.78 53.71
N PHE A 7 -12.75 -57.42 52.66
CA PHE A 7 -12.14 -56.78 51.46
C PHE A 7 -12.16 -55.27 51.66
N ALA A 8 -10.98 -54.67 51.67
CA ALA A 8 -10.85 -53.22 51.61
C ALA A 8 -10.89 -52.78 50.14
N LEU A 9 -11.91 -51.96 49.80
CA LEU A 9 -11.95 -51.25 48.52
C LEU A 9 -11.09 -49.98 48.61
N GLY A 10 -10.00 -49.98 47.86
CA GLY A 10 -9.20 -48.78 47.64
C GLY A 10 -9.86 -47.88 46.59
N ALA A 11 -10.27 -46.66 47.01
CA ALA A 11 -10.73 -45.64 46.10
C ALA A 11 -9.55 -44.94 45.42
N ILE A 12 -9.42 -45.12 44.12
CA ILE A 12 -8.43 -44.39 43.29
C ILE A 12 -9.06 -43.05 42.92
N ALA A 13 -8.59 -41.96 43.53
CA ALA A 13 -8.93 -40.61 43.14
C ALA A 13 -8.13 -40.21 41.86
N VAL A 14 -8.80 -40.14 40.72
CA VAL A 14 -8.22 -39.62 39.48
C VAL A 14 -8.28 -38.11 39.55
N LEU A 15 -7.13 -37.48 39.77
CA LEU A 15 -6.99 -36.02 39.74
C LEU A 15 -6.89 -35.57 38.26
N GLY A 16 -8.04 -35.10 37.72
CA GLY A 16 -8.11 -34.52 36.39
C GLY A 16 -7.44 -33.17 36.37
N LEU A 17 -6.23 -33.09 35.79
CA LEU A 17 -5.52 -31.85 35.51
C LEU A 17 -6.18 -31.19 34.28
N ALA A 18 -7.08 -30.24 34.49
CA ALA A 18 -7.63 -29.41 33.43
C ALA A 18 -6.54 -28.43 32.94
N LEU A 19 -5.90 -28.74 31.83
CA LEU A 19 -5.10 -27.76 31.09
C LEU A 19 -6.05 -26.69 30.52
N ALA A 20 -6.12 -25.53 31.17
CA ALA A 20 -6.67 -24.33 30.57
C ALA A 20 -5.74 -23.88 29.44
N ILE A 21 -6.06 -24.28 28.20
CA ILE A 21 -5.46 -23.71 27.00
C ILE A 21 -5.98 -22.27 26.92
N SER A 22 -5.20 -21.33 27.41
CA SER A 22 -5.43 -19.91 27.14
C SER A 22 -5.22 -19.72 25.65
N ALA A 23 -6.30 -19.73 24.87
CA ALA A 23 -6.30 -19.23 23.52
C ALA A 23 -5.97 -17.74 23.64
N THR A 24 -4.69 -17.38 23.45
CA THR A 24 -4.34 -16.01 23.14
C THR A 24 -4.97 -15.74 21.79
N ASP A 25 -6.12 -15.06 21.80
CA ASP A 25 -6.66 -14.42 20.60
C ASP A 25 -5.54 -13.49 20.08
N SER A 26 -4.74 -14.04 19.17
CA SER A 26 -3.93 -13.22 18.28
C SER A 26 -4.95 -12.35 17.55
N LEU A 27 -5.11 -11.11 18.01
CA LEU A 27 -5.88 -10.09 17.32
C LEU A 27 -5.22 -9.93 15.96
N ALA A 28 -5.63 -10.80 15.02
CA ALA A 28 -5.21 -10.69 13.63
C ALA A 28 -5.62 -9.29 13.20
N GLN A 29 -4.62 -8.45 13.00
CA GLN A 29 -4.80 -7.06 12.61
C GLN A 29 -5.70 -7.03 11.37
N GLN A 30 -6.90 -6.46 11.49
CA GLN A 30 -7.90 -6.48 10.43
C GLN A 30 -7.38 -5.66 9.24
N LYS A 31 -6.88 -6.35 8.22
CA LYS A 31 -6.45 -5.72 6.97
C LYS A 31 -7.66 -5.17 6.22
N GLN A 32 -7.52 -3.94 5.78
CA GLN A 32 -8.51 -3.26 4.96
C GLN A 32 -7.98 -3.15 3.53
N ARG A 33 -8.89 -3.23 2.55
CA ARG A 33 -8.56 -3.06 1.12
C ARG A 33 -9.42 -1.97 0.51
N VAL A 34 -8.78 -1.12 -0.27
CA VAL A 34 -9.42 -0.05 -1.03
C VAL A 34 -8.88 -0.07 -2.45
N SER A 35 -9.80 -0.09 -3.43
CA SER A 35 -9.45 -0.03 -4.85
C SER A 35 -10.16 1.14 -5.50
N PHE A 36 -9.45 1.88 -6.35
CA PHE A 36 -9.99 3.01 -7.08
C PHE A 36 -9.18 3.30 -8.33
N SER A 37 -9.81 4.05 -9.26
CA SER A 37 -9.17 4.53 -10.49
C SER A 37 -9.09 6.04 -10.48
N ILE A 38 -8.03 6.58 -11.07
CA ILE A 38 -7.85 8.02 -11.28
C ILE A 38 -7.68 8.22 -12.78
N PRO A 39 -8.67 8.84 -13.43
CA PRO A 39 -8.58 9.17 -14.85
C PRO A 39 -7.59 10.31 -15.10
N ALA A 40 -7.18 10.46 -16.35
CA ALA A 40 -6.12 11.40 -16.72
C ALA A 40 -6.45 12.86 -16.43
N GLU A 41 -7.71 13.26 -16.58
CA GLU A 41 -8.19 14.63 -16.29
C GLU A 41 -8.04 15.03 -14.81
N ASN A 42 -7.93 14.05 -13.91
CA ASN A 42 -7.71 14.26 -12.48
C ASN A 42 -6.24 14.14 -12.08
N SER A 43 -5.33 14.05 -13.05
CA SER A 43 -3.89 13.88 -12.85
C SER A 43 -3.12 14.97 -13.60
N LYS A 44 -2.15 15.59 -12.94
CA LYS A 44 -1.35 16.65 -13.56
C LYS A 44 0.11 16.59 -13.07
N TYR A 45 1.04 16.53 -14.00
CA TYR A 45 2.45 16.83 -13.71
C TYR A 45 2.59 18.35 -13.53
N VAL A 46 2.87 18.77 -12.30
CA VAL A 46 3.01 20.19 -11.95
C VAL A 46 4.45 20.68 -12.04
N GLN A 47 5.40 19.75 -11.93
CA GLN A 47 6.81 20.00 -12.11
C GLN A 47 7.45 18.82 -12.83
N GLN A 48 8.34 19.09 -13.77
CA GLN A 48 9.17 18.11 -14.42
C GLN A 48 10.52 18.75 -14.79
N HIS A 49 11.59 18.07 -14.45
CA HIS A 49 12.94 18.41 -14.86
C HIS A 49 13.57 17.17 -15.47
N VAL A 50 14.01 17.31 -16.73
CA VAL A 50 14.58 16.22 -17.53
C VAL A 50 16.04 16.52 -17.83
N ILE A 51 16.88 15.50 -17.68
CA ILE A 51 18.29 15.52 -18.03
C ILE A 51 18.53 14.40 -19.02
N GLU A 52 19.06 14.71 -20.19
CA GLU A 52 19.56 13.71 -21.13
C GLU A 52 20.94 13.23 -20.63
N VAL A 53 21.09 11.92 -20.45
CA VAL A 53 22.33 11.33 -19.92
C VAL A 53 23.46 11.33 -20.97
N GLY A 54 23.10 11.11 -22.25
CA GLY A 54 24.02 11.19 -23.38
C GLY A 54 24.87 9.93 -23.63
N ASP A 55 24.68 8.87 -22.86
CA ASP A 55 25.37 7.58 -23.07
C ASP A 55 24.70 6.72 -24.15
N THR A 56 23.39 6.81 -24.24
CA THR A 56 22.53 6.07 -25.17
C THR A 56 21.43 7.00 -25.69
N PRO A 57 21.07 6.98 -26.99
CA PRO A 57 19.95 7.75 -27.51
C PRO A 57 18.65 7.45 -26.72
N GLY A 58 17.91 8.50 -26.34
CA GLY A 58 16.66 8.38 -25.59
C GLY A 58 16.82 8.07 -24.10
N HIS A 59 18.04 8.11 -23.54
CA HIS A 59 18.28 7.95 -22.12
C HIS A 59 18.03 9.27 -21.37
N GLU A 60 16.95 9.29 -20.60
CA GLU A 60 16.50 10.45 -19.82
C GLU A 60 16.38 10.11 -18.33
N VAL A 61 17.01 10.91 -17.48
CA VAL A 61 16.68 10.96 -16.05
C VAL A 61 15.74 12.12 -15.82
N ARG A 62 14.64 11.88 -15.09
CA ARG A 62 13.63 12.91 -14.83
C ARG A 62 13.22 12.93 -13.37
N VAL A 63 13.17 14.13 -12.76
CA VAL A 63 12.53 14.37 -11.47
C VAL A 63 11.20 15.06 -11.73
N TYR A 64 10.16 14.65 -11.01
CA TYR A 64 8.80 15.19 -11.22
C TYR A 64 7.97 15.25 -9.96
N GLU A 65 6.93 16.11 -9.99
CA GLU A 65 5.79 16.08 -9.08
C GLU A 65 4.51 15.85 -9.89
N LEU A 66 3.73 14.88 -9.48
CA LEU A 66 2.44 14.52 -10.06
C LEU A 66 1.35 14.68 -9.00
N ARG A 67 0.37 15.56 -9.25
CA ARG A 67 -0.79 15.74 -8.38
C ARG A 67 -2.01 15.06 -8.95
N ARG A 68 -2.80 14.48 -8.05
CA ARG A 68 -4.06 13.82 -8.36
C ARG A 68 -5.16 14.32 -7.44
N SER A 69 -6.33 14.61 -8.00
CA SER A 69 -7.51 15.11 -7.29
C SER A 69 -8.70 14.15 -7.45
N PHE A 70 -9.69 14.32 -6.59
CA PHE A 70 -10.89 13.48 -6.54
C PHE A 70 -12.14 14.34 -6.50
N PRO A 71 -12.59 14.92 -7.63
CA PRO A 71 -13.74 15.82 -7.66
C PRO A 71 -15.10 15.14 -7.40
N GLY A 72 -15.15 13.82 -7.40
CA GLY A 72 -16.38 13.04 -7.21
C GLY A 72 -16.18 11.89 -6.23
N ASN A 73 -15.88 10.70 -6.74
CA ASN A 73 -15.78 9.46 -5.96
C ASN A 73 -14.40 9.28 -5.32
N ALA A 74 -14.09 10.08 -4.31
CA ALA A 74 -12.86 9.91 -3.55
C ALA A 74 -12.85 8.59 -2.75
N PRO A 75 -11.75 7.80 -2.78
CA PRO A 75 -11.61 6.65 -1.90
C PRO A 75 -11.53 7.09 -0.44
N ALA A 76 -11.98 6.23 0.48
CA ALA A 76 -11.87 6.49 1.92
C ALA A 76 -10.82 5.58 2.55
N ILE A 77 -10.00 6.16 3.41
CA ILE A 77 -9.02 5.47 4.27
C ILE A 77 -9.43 5.75 5.71
N ASN A 78 -9.62 4.70 6.50
CA ASN A 78 -10.10 4.80 7.88
C ASN A 78 -11.37 5.69 7.98
N ALA A 79 -12.33 5.48 7.06
CA ALA A 79 -13.59 6.20 6.92
C ALA A 79 -13.47 7.71 6.54
N VAL A 80 -12.28 8.22 6.25
CA VAL A 80 -12.06 9.61 5.80
C VAL A 80 -11.66 9.62 4.33
N LYS A 81 -12.31 10.45 3.53
CA LYS A 81 -12.03 10.56 2.10
C LYS A 81 -10.65 11.15 1.81
N VAL A 82 -10.01 10.64 0.76
CA VAL A 82 -8.77 11.23 0.23
C VAL A 82 -9.11 12.49 -0.55
N LYS A 83 -8.51 13.61 -0.16
CA LYS A 83 -8.68 14.91 -0.81
C LYS A 83 -7.79 15.04 -2.04
N GLU A 84 -6.51 14.67 -1.89
CA GLU A 84 -5.53 14.74 -2.97
C GLU A 84 -4.39 13.74 -2.73
N MET A 85 -3.65 13.44 -3.80
CA MET A 85 -2.41 12.70 -3.75
C MET A 85 -1.30 13.51 -4.42
N ILE A 86 -0.13 13.56 -3.76
CA ILE A 86 1.06 14.24 -4.26
C ILE A 86 2.14 13.18 -4.43
N GLY A 87 2.46 12.85 -5.67
CA GLY A 87 3.50 11.91 -6.03
C GLY A 87 4.77 12.65 -6.47
N SER A 88 5.91 12.38 -5.82
CA SER A 88 7.21 12.87 -6.23
C SER A 88 8.09 11.69 -6.64
N GLY A 89 8.78 11.78 -7.76
CA GLY A 89 9.56 10.66 -8.24
C GLY A 89 10.76 11.05 -9.09
N MET A 90 11.60 10.04 -9.30
CA MET A 90 12.75 10.11 -10.20
C MET A 90 12.70 8.86 -11.10
N SER A 91 12.63 9.09 -12.40
CA SER A 91 12.70 8.03 -13.41
C SER A 91 14.05 8.04 -14.12
N ASP A 92 14.48 6.86 -14.52
CA ASP A 92 15.68 6.58 -15.27
C ASP A 92 15.27 5.67 -16.43
N TYR A 93 15.06 6.27 -17.60
CA TYR A 93 14.43 5.60 -18.73
C TYR A 93 15.28 5.69 -20.00
N VAL A 94 15.38 4.56 -20.70
CA VAL A 94 15.84 4.53 -22.10
C VAL A 94 14.59 4.32 -22.98
N ASP A 95 14.33 5.28 -23.86
CA ASP A 95 13.11 5.28 -24.71
C ASP A 95 11.81 5.03 -23.94
N GLY A 96 11.70 5.62 -22.76
CA GLY A 96 10.50 5.47 -21.91
C GLY A 96 10.39 4.14 -21.17
N THR A 97 11.39 3.26 -21.26
CA THR A 97 11.43 1.98 -20.54
C THR A 97 12.48 2.04 -19.45
N GLY A 98 12.10 1.67 -18.22
CA GLY A 98 13.05 1.63 -17.10
C GLY A 98 12.38 1.80 -15.75
N PRO A 99 13.20 1.90 -14.68
CA PRO A 99 12.75 2.05 -13.32
C PRO A 99 12.42 3.50 -12.94
N ASN A 100 11.58 3.64 -11.92
CA ASN A 100 11.26 4.89 -11.28
C ASN A 100 11.14 4.66 -9.77
N SER A 101 11.77 5.51 -8.98
CA SER A 101 11.57 5.57 -7.53
C SER A 101 10.59 6.68 -7.21
N ASN A 102 9.61 6.41 -6.36
CA ASN A 102 8.58 7.39 -6.03
C ASN A 102 8.20 7.41 -4.55
N TYR A 103 7.70 8.56 -4.14
CA TYR A 103 7.08 8.82 -2.85
C TYR A 103 5.68 9.36 -3.12
N THR A 104 4.70 8.95 -2.34
CA THR A 104 3.34 9.51 -2.44
C THR A 104 2.86 9.96 -1.07
N VAL A 105 2.34 11.17 -1.00
CA VAL A 105 1.62 11.72 0.14
C VAL A 105 0.13 11.65 -0.20
N PHE A 106 -0.62 10.92 0.60
CA PHE A 106 -2.09 10.90 0.55
C PHE A 106 -2.60 11.88 1.61
N VAL A 107 -3.32 12.90 1.19
CA VAL A 107 -3.90 13.92 2.07
C VAL A 107 -5.39 13.65 2.20
N LEU A 108 -5.89 13.47 3.42
CA LEU A 108 -7.30 13.24 3.71
C LEU A 108 -8.06 14.56 3.90
N GLU A 109 -9.38 14.53 3.78
CA GLU A 109 -10.24 15.73 3.94
C GLU A 109 -10.13 16.38 5.33
N ASN A 110 -9.82 15.58 6.37
CA ASN A 110 -9.60 16.08 7.72
C ASN A 110 -8.17 16.60 7.98
N GLY A 111 -7.31 16.64 6.94
CA GLY A 111 -5.93 17.10 7.02
C GLY A 111 -4.92 16.05 7.46
N GLU A 112 -5.36 14.87 7.91
CA GLU A 112 -4.45 13.75 8.19
C GLU A 112 -3.80 13.24 6.90
N LYS A 113 -2.64 12.62 7.04
CA LYS A 113 -1.85 12.15 5.91
C LYS A 113 -1.32 10.75 6.16
N PHE A 114 -1.10 10.01 5.07
CA PHE A 114 -0.22 8.85 5.11
C PHE A 114 0.73 8.88 3.91
N PHE A 115 1.79 8.11 4.01
CA PHE A 115 2.92 8.18 3.10
C PHE A 115 3.22 6.81 2.55
N SER A 116 3.63 6.76 1.27
CA SER A 116 4.18 5.54 0.70
C SER A 116 5.47 5.82 -0.07
N ARG A 117 6.31 4.79 -0.16
CA ARG A 117 7.53 4.78 -0.97
C ARG A 117 7.57 3.50 -1.79
N GLY A 118 7.87 3.61 -3.07
CA GLY A 118 7.87 2.47 -3.96
C GLY A 118 8.73 2.61 -5.20
N THR A 119 8.63 1.59 -6.02
CA THR A 119 9.27 1.52 -7.33
C THR A 119 8.21 1.26 -8.38
N THR A 120 8.34 1.92 -9.50
CA THR A 120 7.54 1.70 -10.71
C THR A 120 8.46 1.19 -11.80
N LEU A 121 7.99 0.21 -12.55
CA LEU A 121 8.56 -0.14 -13.85
C LEU A 121 7.68 0.46 -14.93
N ALA A 122 8.30 1.15 -15.88
CA ALA A 122 7.66 1.67 -17.06
C ALA A 122 8.15 0.91 -18.29
N GLN A 123 7.24 0.70 -19.23
CA GLN A 123 7.52 0.11 -20.53
C GLN A 123 6.88 0.96 -21.62
N ASN A 124 7.66 1.37 -22.59
CA ASN A 124 7.15 2.06 -23.77
C ASN A 124 6.26 1.08 -24.59
N THR A 125 5.05 1.51 -24.85
CA THR A 125 4.06 0.72 -25.64
C THR A 125 3.90 1.23 -27.07
N GLY A 126 4.77 2.16 -27.49
CA GLY A 126 4.65 2.90 -28.74
C GLY A 126 3.82 4.18 -28.59
N SER A 127 3.79 5.03 -29.62
CA SER A 127 3.03 6.29 -29.63
C SER A 127 3.29 7.23 -28.42
N GLY A 128 4.43 7.11 -27.74
CA GLY A 128 4.81 7.92 -26.59
C GLY A 128 4.07 7.60 -25.29
N LYS A 129 3.27 6.52 -25.25
CA LYS A 129 2.62 6.02 -24.05
C LYS A 129 3.48 4.99 -23.34
N LEU A 130 3.45 5.04 -22.02
CA LEU A 130 4.14 4.12 -21.13
C LEU A 130 3.11 3.30 -20.36
N SER A 131 3.21 1.98 -20.39
CA SER A 131 2.54 1.12 -19.41
C SER A 131 3.36 1.13 -18.13
N THR A 132 2.71 1.25 -16.98
CA THR A 132 3.38 1.34 -15.68
C THR A 132 2.81 0.34 -14.68
N VAL A 133 3.70 -0.29 -13.93
CA VAL A 133 3.35 -1.15 -12.79
C VAL A 133 4.19 -0.71 -11.59
N SER A 134 3.52 -0.48 -10.46
CA SER A 134 4.18 -0.01 -9.23
C SER A 134 3.81 -0.84 -8.03
N VAL A 135 4.79 -1.03 -7.15
CA VAL A 135 4.59 -1.55 -5.79
C VAL A 135 5.26 -0.61 -4.82
N ALA A 136 4.51 -0.18 -3.81
CA ALA A 136 4.99 0.68 -2.75
C ALA A 136 4.58 0.12 -1.38
N ARG A 137 5.39 0.39 -0.37
CA ARG A 137 5.02 0.17 1.03
C ARG A 137 4.50 1.46 1.63
N ILE A 138 3.54 1.37 2.54
CA ILE A 138 3.15 2.49 3.40
C ILE A 138 4.24 2.67 4.45
N THR A 139 4.71 3.91 4.62
CA THR A 139 5.87 4.24 5.48
C THR A 139 5.48 4.95 6.76
N GLY A 140 4.21 5.29 6.93
CA GLY A 140 3.66 5.92 8.12
C GLY A 140 2.51 6.86 7.82
N GLY A 141 1.99 7.49 8.86
CA GLY A 141 0.88 8.45 8.77
C GLY A 141 0.86 9.42 9.94
N THR A 142 -0.13 10.31 9.95
CA THR A 142 -0.35 11.33 11.00
C THR A 142 -1.69 11.15 11.68
N GLY A 143 -1.87 11.71 12.86
CA GLY A 143 -3.14 11.70 13.60
C GLY A 143 -3.62 10.27 13.88
N LYS A 144 -4.84 9.94 13.50
CA LYS A 144 -5.44 8.59 13.65
C LYS A 144 -4.81 7.54 12.75
N LEU A 145 -3.94 7.95 11.81
CA LEU A 145 -3.19 7.07 10.92
C LEU A 145 -1.77 6.79 11.44
N LEU A 146 -1.42 7.21 12.66
CA LEU A 146 -0.17 6.77 13.30
C LEU A 146 -0.17 5.24 13.40
N GLY A 147 0.95 4.62 13.04
CA GLY A 147 1.07 3.17 12.99
C GLY A 147 0.45 2.51 11.75
N ILE A 148 -0.04 3.29 10.77
CA ILE A 148 -0.54 2.71 9.51
C ILE A 148 0.60 2.02 8.75
N GLN A 149 0.33 0.80 8.32
CA GLN A 149 1.20 -0.04 7.51
C GLN A 149 0.42 -0.64 6.34
N GLY A 150 1.14 -1.15 5.35
CA GLY A 150 0.51 -1.82 4.22
C GLY A 150 1.27 -1.65 2.92
N THR A 151 0.58 -1.98 1.84
CA THR A 151 1.11 -1.91 0.48
C THR A 151 0.16 -1.15 -0.45
N VAL A 152 0.74 -0.48 -1.42
CA VAL A 152 0.04 0.17 -2.52
C VAL A 152 0.52 -0.47 -3.81
N ARG A 153 -0.41 -1.02 -4.60
CA ARG A 153 -0.15 -1.49 -5.95
C ARG A 153 -0.82 -0.55 -6.93
N THR A 154 -0.15 -0.28 -8.04
CA THR A 154 -0.67 0.62 -9.05
C THR A 154 -0.34 0.07 -10.42
N THR A 155 -1.32 0.09 -11.32
CA THR A 155 -1.13 -0.10 -12.75
C THR A 155 -1.66 1.13 -13.47
N GLY A 156 -1.05 1.50 -14.59
CA GLY A 156 -1.51 2.70 -15.30
C GLY A 156 -0.87 2.92 -16.64
N THR A 157 -1.29 4.01 -17.26
CA THR A 157 -0.74 4.53 -18.50
C THR A 157 -0.30 5.97 -18.28
N ALA A 158 0.89 6.31 -18.77
CA ALA A 158 1.42 7.65 -18.68
C ALA A 158 1.99 8.13 -20.02
N ASN A 159 1.90 9.43 -20.27
CA ASN A 159 2.69 10.14 -21.27
C ASN A 159 3.10 11.49 -20.66
N PRO A 160 4.23 11.55 -19.97
CA PRO A 160 4.64 12.75 -19.26
C PRO A 160 4.86 13.97 -20.16
N LYS A 161 5.28 13.75 -21.42
CA LYS A 161 5.45 14.83 -22.42
C LYS A 161 4.11 15.47 -22.80
N ALA A 162 3.02 14.68 -22.76
CA ALA A 162 1.65 15.15 -23.00
C ALA A 162 0.90 15.50 -21.70
N ASN A 163 1.56 15.54 -20.55
CA ASN A 163 0.94 15.75 -19.23
C ASN A 163 -0.22 14.77 -18.93
N PHE A 164 -0.10 13.53 -19.40
CA PHE A 164 -1.10 12.48 -19.28
C PHE A 164 -0.67 11.44 -18.25
N SER A 165 -1.56 11.08 -17.32
CA SER A 165 -1.36 9.95 -16.41
C SER A 165 -2.72 9.46 -15.89
N GLU A 166 -3.05 8.22 -16.15
CA GLU A 166 -4.19 7.52 -15.56
C GLU A 166 -3.69 6.29 -14.79
N ALA A 167 -4.39 5.90 -13.74
CA ALA A 167 -3.94 4.78 -12.93
C ALA A 167 -5.08 4.12 -12.14
N GLN A 168 -4.89 2.82 -11.90
CA GLN A 168 -5.69 2.00 -10.99
C GLN A 168 -4.85 1.71 -9.76
N TYR A 169 -5.44 1.89 -8.58
CA TYR A 169 -4.82 1.69 -7.29
C TYR A 169 -5.49 0.56 -6.54
N GLU A 170 -4.68 -0.23 -5.86
CA GLU A 170 -5.09 -1.19 -4.84
C GLU A 170 -4.25 -0.94 -3.60
N ILE A 171 -4.90 -0.57 -2.48
CA ILE A 171 -4.27 -0.32 -1.20
C ILE A 171 -4.74 -1.38 -0.21
N GLU A 172 -3.80 -2.13 0.37
CA GLU A 172 -4.04 -2.99 1.51
C GLU A 172 -3.32 -2.37 2.72
N TYR A 173 -4.07 -2.10 3.80
CA TYR A 173 -3.49 -1.46 4.97
C TYR A 173 -4.11 -1.95 6.29
N TRP A 174 -3.40 -1.72 7.38
CA TRP A 174 -3.86 -1.86 8.76
C TRP A 174 -3.23 -0.76 9.61
N ILE A 175 -3.76 -0.53 10.81
CA ILE A 175 -3.22 0.45 11.75
C ILE A 175 -2.81 -0.31 13.03
N GLU A 176 -1.53 -0.30 13.36
CA GLU A 176 -1.02 -0.83 14.62
C GLU A 176 -1.42 0.10 15.78
N LYS A 177 -1.92 -0.51 16.84
CA LYS A 177 -2.33 0.20 18.07
C LYS A 177 -1.15 0.31 19.03
#